data_10fb187df06c40d5496c825b318af49b
#
_entry.id   10fb187df06c40d5496c825b318af49b
#
_cell.length_a   1.000
_cell.length_b   1.000
_cell.length_c   1.000
_cell.angle_alpha   90.00
_cell.angle_beta   90.00
_cell.angle_gamma   90.00
#
_symmetry.space_group_name_H-M   'P 1'
#
loop_
_entity.id
_entity.type
_entity.pdbx_description
1 polymer ?
#
loop_
_entity_poly.entity_id
_entity_poly.type
_entity_poly.pdbx_seq_one_letter_code
_entity_poly.pdbx_strand_id
1 'polypeptide(L)'
;MKAQLKKFILLSLNACDGLPMPQSALVGAVQNLARPGQPTKSDVEDALKAVEREGFCEGVSDEFSETTWTLTTKGIHQARKL
;
A
#
# COMPACT_ATOMS: atom_id res chain seq x y z
N MET A 1 -8.07 -13.04 -3.36
CA MET A 1 -8.30 -11.60 -3.40
C MET A 1 -7.38 -10.79 -2.51
N LYS A 2 -7.20 -11.19 -1.25
CA LYS A 2 -6.28 -10.46 -0.35
C LYS A 2 -4.82 -10.46 -0.84
N ALA A 3 -4.36 -11.55 -1.42
CA ALA A 3 -3.00 -11.63 -1.95
C ALA A 3 -2.77 -10.65 -3.09
N GLN A 4 -3.77 -10.44 -3.93
CA GLN A 4 -3.69 -9.46 -5.01
C GLN A 4 -3.67 -8.03 -4.48
N LEU A 5 -4.42 -7.75 -3.41
CA LEU A 5 -4.40 -6.43 -2.80
C LEU A 5 -3.02 -6.10 -2.23
N LYS A 6 -2.38 -7.07 -1.58
CA LYS A 6 -1.02 -6.91 -1.09
C LYS A 6 -0.06 -6.59 -2.24
N LYS A 7 -0.17 -7.32 -3.34
CA LYS A 7 0.65 -7.10 -4.53
C LYS A 7 0.47 -5.68 -5.07
N PHE A 8 -0.76 -5.24 -5.19
CA PHE A 8 -1.06 -3.90 -5.71
C PHE A 8 -0.55 -2.80 -4.79
N ILE A 9 -0.63 -3.01 -3.47
CA ILE A 9 -0.08 -2.08 -2.50
C ILE A 9 1.43 -1.96 -2.66
N LEU A 10 2.12 -3.09 -2.74
CA LEU A 10 3.57 -3.11 -2.92
C LEU A 10 3.99 -2.43 -4.22
N LEU A 11 3.29 -2.72 -5.32
CA LEU A 11 3.59 -2.11 -6.61
C LEU A 11 3.35 -0.60 -6.59
N SER A 12 2.27 -0.15 -5.96
CA SER A 12 1.95 1.27 -5.87
C SER A 12 2.99 2.02 -5.07
N LEU A 13 3.40 1.48 -3.94
CA LEU A 13 4.43 2.11 -3.10
C LEU A 13 5.80 2.08 -3.78
N ASN A 14 6.13 1.01 -4.48
CA ASN A 14 7.40 0.91 -5.18
C ASN A 14 7.51 1.94 -6.31
N ALA A 15 6.40 2.28 -6.93
CA ALA A 15 6.36 3.29 -7.99
C ALA A 15 6.69 4.70 -7.48
N CYS A 16 6.63 4.92 -6.17
CA CYS A 16 6.92 6.22 -5.56
C CYS A 16 8.42 6.42 -5.26
N ASP A 17 9.27 5.46 -5.58
CA ASP A 17 10.73 5.56 -5.39
C ASP A 17 11.12 5.95 -3.96
N GLY A 18 10.46 5.38 -2.97
CA GLY A 18 10.75 5.62 -1.57
C GLY A 18 10.11 6.88 -0.99
N LEU A 19 9.38 7.65 -1.78
CA LEU A 19 8.66 8.81 -1.27
C LEU A 19 7.39 8.38 -0.54
N PRO A 20 7.04 9.07 0.55
CA PRO A 20 5.79 8.74 1.25
C PRO A 20 4.58 8.98 0.37
N MET A 21 3.60 8.09 0.46
CA MET A 21 2.36 8.18 -0.29
C MET A 21 1.19 8.34 0.68
N PRO A 22 0.36 9.39 0.53
CA PRO A 22 -0.82 9.55 1.39
C PRO A 22 -1.77 8.38 1.22
N GLN A 23 -2.42 7.98 2.30
CA GLN A 23 -3.32 6.82 2.29
C GLN A 23 -4.43 6.96 1.25
N SER A 24 -5.02 8.13 1.11
CA SER A 24 -6.09 8.34 0.12
C SER A 24 -5.60 8.11 -1.32
N ALA A 25 -4.39 8.59 -1.62
CA ALA A 25 -3.78 8.37 -2.94
C ALA A 25 -3.45 6.89 -3.15
N LEU A 26 -2.98 6.21 -2.12
CA LEU A 26 -2.66 4.79 -2.19
C LEU A 26 -3.91 3.96 -2.43
N VAL A 27 -4.99 4.25 -1.71
CA VAL A 27 -6.27 3.57 -1.91
C VAL A 27 -6.73 3.72 -3.36
N GLY A 28 -6.68 4.94 -3.90
CA GLY A 28 -7.07 5.19 -5.29
C GLY A 28 -6.20 4.43 -6.28
N ALA A 29 -4.90 4.40 -6.05
CA ALA A 29 -3.97 3.69 -6.93
C ALA A 29 -4.25 2.19 -6.95
N VAL A 30 -4.47 1.60 -5.76
CA VAL A 30 -4.79 0.17 -5.65
C VAL A 30 -6.12 -0.14 -6.33
N GLN A 31 -7.12 0.72 -6.15
CA GLN A 31 -8.41 0.54 -6.80
C GLN A 31 -8.29 0.57 -8.32
N ASN A 32 -7.44 1.45 -8.85
CA ASN A 32 -7.19 1.50 -10.29
C ASN A 32 -6.52 0.24 -10.81
N LEU A 33 -5.52 -0.26 -10.10
CA LEU A 33 -4.82 -1.48 -10.50
C LEU A 33 -5.73 -2.71 -10.45
N ALA A 34 -6.72 -2.70 -9.59
CA ALA A 34 -7.60 -3.85 -9.37
C ALA A 34 -8.82 -3.88 -10.30
N ARG A 35 -8.88 -3.03 -11.30
CA ARG A 35 -10.02 -3.01 -12.24
C ARG A 35 -10.03 -4.25 -13.13
N PRO A 36 -11.23 -4.78 -13.51
CA PRO A 36 -12.55 -4.50 -12.92
C PRO A 36 -12.71 -5.16 -11.56
N GLY A 37 -13.74 -4.79 -10.82
CA GLY A 37 -13.99 -5.38 -9.50
C GLY A 37 -13.21 -4.70 -8.40
N GLN A 38 -13.22 -3.38 -8.41
CA GLN A 38 -12.47 -2.57 -7.45
C GLN A 38 -12.80 -2.93 -6.00
N PRO A 39 -11.78 -3.07 -5.14
CA PRO A 39 -12.00 -3.26 -3.71
C PRO A 39 -12.53 -1.97 -3.09
N THR A 40 -13.19 -2.10 -1.94
CA THR A 40 -13.63 -0.94 -1.18
C THR A 40 -12.43 -0.31 -0.46
N LYS A 41 -12.59 0.92 -0.02
CA LYS A 41 -11.58 1.58 0.81
C LYS A 41 -11.24 0.73 2.03
N SER A 42 -12.26 0.14 2.68
CA SER A 42 -12.08 -0.70 3.85
C SER A 42 -11.22 -1.93 3.53
N ASP A 43 -11.45 -2.56 2.37
CA ASP A 43 -10.66 -3.72 1.95
C ASP A 43 -9.19 -3.35 1.79
N VAL A 44 -8.92 -2.19 1.18
CA VAL A 44 -7.54 -1.72 0.98
C VAL A 44 -6.89 -1.39 2.32
N GLU A 45 -7.62 -0.75 3.23
CA GLU A 45 -7.11 -0.42 4.56
C GLU A 45 -6.75 -1.67 5.36
N ASP A 46 -7.60 -2.69 5.30
CA ASP A 46 -7.32 -3.96 5.97
C ASP A 46 -6.07 -4.63 5.38
N ALA A 47 -5.93 -4.59 4.07
CA ALA A 47 -4.76 -5.15 3.40
C ALA A 47 -3.49 -4.37 3.77
N LEU A 48 -3.59 -3.04 3.89
CA LEU A 48 -2.46 -2.20 4.34
C LEU A 48 -1.98 -2.60 5.72
N LYS A 49 -2.91 -2.83 6.65
CA LYS A 49 -2.54 -3.26 7.99
C LYS A 49 -1.84 -4.61 7.98
N ALA A 50 -2.29 -5.52 7.11
CA ALA A 50 -1.65 -6.83 6.96
C ALA A 50 -0.24 -6.70 6.40
N VAL A 51 -0.04 -5.84 5.39
CA VAL A 51 1.27 -5.60 4.79
C VAL A 51 2.22 -4.96 5.81
N GLU A 52 1.71 -4.01 6.60
CA GLU A 52 2.50 -3.39 7.67
C GLU A 52 2.90 -4.42 8.73
N ARG A 53 1.97 -5.27 9.12
CA ARG A 53 2.22 -6.32 10.11
C ARG A 53 3.30 -7.30 9.64
N GLU A 54 3.36 -7.56 8.35
CA GLU A 54 4.38 -8.41 7.76
C GLU A 54 5.74 -7.69 7.62
N GLY A 55 5.79 -6.40 7.90
CA GLY A 55 7.02 -5.63 7.87
C GLY A 55 7.42 -5.11 6.50
N PHE A 56 6.52 -5.12 5.53
CA PHE A 56 6.81 -4.65 4.16
C PHE A 56 6.63 -3.15 3.98
N CYS A 57 5.84 -2.51 4.82
CA CYS A 57 5.63 -1.07 4.75
C CYS A 57 5.46 -0.47 6.14
N GLU A 58 5.60 0.85 6.21
CA GLU A 58 5.41 1.62 7.43
C GLU A 58 4.41 2.74 7.19
N GLY A 59 3.50 2.92 8.13
CA GLY A 59 2.58 4.04 8.14
C GLY A 59 3.00 5.05 9.18
N VAL A 60 3.06 6.32 8.78
CA VAL A 60 3.36 7.43 9.69
C VAL A 60 2.21 8.42 9.61
N SER A 61 1.64 8.75 10.75
CA SER A 61 0.58 9.75 10.83
C SER A 61 0.91 10.75 11.91
N ASP A 62 0.51 11.99 11.71
CA ASP A 62 0.60 12.99 12.75
C ASP A 62 -0.79 13.56 13.04
N GLU A 63 -0.83 14.51 13.96
CA GLU A 63 -2.08 15.06 14.50
C GLU A 63 -2.93 15.77 13.44
N PHE A 64 -2.31 16.28 12.39
CA PHE A 64 -2.96 17.16 11.43
C PHE A 64 -3.00 16.63 10.01
N SER A 65 -2.38 15.49 9.74
CA SER A 65 -2.34 14.94 8.39
C SER A 65 -2.73 13.47 8.40
N GLU A 66 -3.15 13.00 7.22
CA GLU A 66 -3.49 11.59 7.08
C GLU A 66 -2.21 10.74 7.10
N THR A 67 -2.40 9.44 7.34
CA THR A 67 -1.29 8.50 7.34
C THR A 67 -0.62 8.48 5.98
N THR A 68 0.71 8.53 5.97
CA THR A 68 1.51 8.33 4.77
C THR A 68 2.24 6.99 4.88
N TRP A 69 2.44 6.35 3.75
CA TRP A 69 3.00 5.00 3.69
C TRP A 69 4.27 4.96 2.88
N THR A 70 5.26 4.21 3.36
CA THR A 70 6.51 3.97 2.63
C THR A 70 6.85 2.49 2.73
N LEU A 71 7.57 1.98 1.72
CA LEU A 71 8.09 0.62 1.80
C LEU A 71 9.30 0.57 2.72
N THR A 72 9.40 -0.53 3.48
CA THR A 72 10.62 -0.87 4.19
C THR A 72 11.60 -1.53 3.21
N THR A 73 12.85 -1.75 3.64
CA THR A 73 13.82 -2.49 2.83
C THR A 73 13.26 -3.85 2.43
N LYS A 74 12.63 -4.55 3.38
CA LYS A 74 11.99 -5.84 3.12
C LYS A 74 10.88 -5.71 2.06
N GLY A 75 10.09 -4.63 2.14
CA GLY A 75 9.03 -4.37 1.17
C GLY A 75 9.56 -4.10 -0.23
N ILE A 76 10.65 -3.36 -0.34
CA ILE A 76 11.29 -3.09 -1.63
C ILE A 76 11.77 -4.40 -2.27
N HIS A 77 12.41 -5.26 -1.49
CA HIS A 77 12.83 -6.58 -1.97
C HIS A 77 11.66 -7.41 -2.45
N GLN A 78 10.57 -7.40 -1.70
CA GLN A 78 9.38 -8.16 -2.07
C GLN A 78 8.74 -7.61 -3.34
N ALA A 79 8.68 -6.29 -3.49
CA ALA A 79 8.10 -5.65 -4.67
C ALA A 79 8.87 -6.02 -5.95
N ARG A 80 10.19 -6.16 -5.84
CA ARG A 80 11.03 -6.51 -6.99
C ARG A 80 10.80 -7.94 -7.48
N LYS A 81 10.22 -8.79 -6.66
CA LYS A 81 9.91 -10.18 -7.03
C LYS A 81 8.59 -10.32 -7.77
N LEU A 82 7.81 -9.26 -7.82
CA LEU A 82 6.46 -9.29 -8.42
C LEU A 82 6.50 -9.05 -9.93
#